data_78d4e1aee4aa8ff7220d2399f226f1a5
#
_entry.id   78d4e1aee4aa8ff7220d2399f226f1a5
#
_cell.length_a   1.000
_cell.length_b   1.000
_cell.length_c   1.000
_cell.angle_alpha   90.00
_cell.angle_beta   90.00
_cell.angle_gamma   90.00
#
_symmetry.space_group_name_H-M   'P 1'
#
loop_
_entity.id
_entity.type
_entity.pdbx_description
1 polymer ?
#
loop_
_entity_poly.entity_id
_entity_poly.type
_entity_poly.pdbx_seq_one_letter_code
_entity_poly.pdbx_strand_id
1 'polypeptide(L)'
;MSAGQNLSRMFPDQPNLALPRELLIRLTQSDISKPVASVTLLVALVTSSNAAMRAISERAFGDHPLVQGAGEMEGNPIVPGEWPWAAVEGAVTVGLLIRFLATSGAGELAWLMLNTEANVARIAQLVNDPDQAPAEFWIDQVPPTITFDRPTLFRLYEQNIGPLTPLIAQRLIKAGDLYPTSWVEEAIVDAVTYNRRSWRYISRILENRASDSASPRR
;
A
#
# COMPACT_ATOMS: atom_id res chain seq x y z
N MET A 1 -18.41 28.26 -24.82
CA MET A 1 -18.32 28.32 -23.35
C MET A 1 -17.24 27.34 -22.94
N SER A 2 -16.18 27.83 -22.30
CA SER A 2 -14.91 27.14 -22.14
C SER A 2 -15.04 26.00 -21.12
N ALA A 3 -14.46 24.82 -21.44
CA ALA A 3 -14.41 23.63 -20.56
C ALA A 3 -13.85 23.93 -19.14
N GLY A 4 -13.04 24.98 -18.99
CA GLY A 4 -12.47 25.38 -17.71
C GLY A 4 -13.47 25.98 -16.70
N GLN A 5 -14.60 26.53 -17.15
CA GLN A 5 -15.62 27.08 -16.25
C GLN A 5 -16.52 26.04 -15.60
N ASN A 6 -16.53 24.82 -16.13
CA ASN A 6 -17.37 23.74 -15.60
C ASN A 6 -16.67 22.97 -14.48
N LEU A 7 -15.34 22.89 -14.50
CA LEU A 7 -14.55 22.17 -13.47
C LEU A 7 -14.57 22.89 -12.11
N SER A 8 -14.50 24.23 -12.08
CA SER A 8 -14.55 24.99 -10.82
C SER A 8 -15.92 24.97 -10.15
N ARG A 9 -17.00 24.61 -10.87
CA ARG A 9 -18.33 24.36 -10.28
C ARG A 9 -18.49 22.92 -9.75
N MET A 10 -17.75 21.96 -10.31
CA MET A 10 -17.77 20.56 -9.86
C MET A 10 -16.90 20.34 -8.62
N PHE A 11 -15.88 21.14 -8.43
CA PHE A 11 -14.92 21.01 -7.34
C PHE A 11 -14.75 22.35 -6.59
N PRO A 12 -15.78 22.77 -5.81
CA PRO A 12 -15.62 23.94 -4.96
C PRO A 12 -14.46 23.68 -3.97
N ASP A 13 -13.75 24.74 -3.59
CA ASP A 13 -12.54 24.74 -2.76
C ASP A 13 -12.48 23.59 -1.73
N GLN A 14 -12.04 22.44 -2.17
CA GLN A 14 -11.73 21.29 -1.33
C GLN A 14 -10.26 21.38 -0.93
N PRO A 15 -9.91 20.99 0.29
CA PRO A 15 -8.51 20.93 0.68
C PRO A 15 -7.73 20.06 -0.31
N ASN A 16 -6.60 20.57 -0.80
CA ASN A 16 -5.76 19.85 -1.75
C ASN A 16 -5.31 18.51 -1.16
N LEU A 17 -5.59 17.42 -1.86
CA LEU A 17 -5.09 16.10 -1.51
C LEU A 17 -3.60 16.01 -1.89
N ALA A 18 -2.73 15.98 -0.89
CA ALA A 18 -1.31 15.73 -1.13
C ALA A 18 -1.08 14.24 -1.32
N LEU A 19 -0.72 13.83 -2.53
CA LEU A 19 -0.33 12.46 -2.86
C LEU A 19 1.19 12.37 -3.07
N PRO A 20 1.84 11.28 -2.63
CA PRO A 20 3.23 11.01 -2.96
C PRO A 20 3.42 10.99 -4.48
N ARG A 21 4.50 11.63 -4.96
CA ARG A 21 4.83 11.68 -6.40
C ARG A 21 4.94 10.27 -6.99
N GLU A 22 5.56 9.37 -6.26
CA GLU A 22 5.79 7.98 -6.63
C GLU A 22 4.47 7.24 -6.85
N LEU A 23 3.47 7.47 -5.98
CA LEU A 23 2.13 6.93 -6.15
C LEU A 23 1.48 7.41 -7.46
N LEU A 24 1.60 8.71 -7.76
CA LEU A 24 1.05 9.26 -9.00
C LEU A 24 1.71 8.63 -10.23
N ILE A 25 3.03 8.47 -10.23
CA ILE A 25 3.77 7.80 -11.31
C ILE A 25 3.30 6.35 -11.43
N ARG A 26 3.17 5.62 -10.33
CA ARG A 26 2.74 4.22 -10.33
C ARG A 26 1.33 4.05 -10.89
N LEU A 27 0.40 4.95 -10.57
CA LEU A 27 -0.98 4.94 -11.06
C LEU A 27 -1.11 5.16 -12.58
N THR A 28 -0.08 5.72 -13.23
CA THR A 28 -0.08 5.93 -14.70
C THR A 28 0.52 4.77 -15.48
N GLN A 29 1.01 3.73 -14.81
CA GLN A 29 1.61 2.57 -15.48
C GLN A 29 0.53 1.68 -16.12
N SER A 30 0.89 1.04 -17.23
CA SER A 30 -0.05 0.27 -18.06
C SER A 30 -0.59 -1.01 -17.42
N ASP A 31 0.07 -1.52 -16.38
CA ASP A 31 -0.34 -2.68 -15.59
C ASP A 31 -1.38 -2.33 -14.51
N ILE A 32 -1.66 -1.04 -14.28
CA ILE A 32 -2.68 -0.59 -13.33
C ILE A 32 -4.01 -0.39 -14.06
N SER A 33 -5.00 -1.20 -13.73
CA SER A 33 -6.34 -1.05 -14.28
C SER A 33 -7.04 0.20 -13.72
N LYS A 34 -7.99 0.76 -14.47
CA LYS A 34 -8.77 1.92 -14.04
C LYS A 34 -9.48 1.71 -12.70
N PRO A 35 -10.14 0.57 -12.42
CA PRO A 35 -10.75 0.32 -11.11
C PRO A 35 -9.73 0.33 -9.96
N VAL A 36 -8.56 -0.27 -10.17
CA VAL A 36 -7.48 -0.29 -9.18
C VAL A 36 -6.97 1.12 -8.88
N ALA A 37 -6.77 1.93 -9.92
CA ALA A 37 -6.38 3.34 -9.73
C ALA A 37 -7.47 4.13 -8.99
N SER A 38 -8.74 3.94 -9.37
CA SER A 38 -9.89 4.63 -8.74
C SER A 38 -10.00 4.31 -7.26
N VAL A 39 -9.95 3.03 -6.87
CA VAL A 39 -10.05 2.63 -5.47
C VAL A 39 -8.86 3.14 -4.64
N THR A 40 -7.67 3.16 -5.22
CA THR A 40 -6.46 3.70 -4.56
C THR A 40 -6.62 5.19 -4.26
N LEU A 41 -7.11 5.97 -5.23
CA LEU A 41 -7.38 7.40 -5.06
C LEU A 41 -8.51 7.66 -4.06
N LEU A 42 -9.56 6.82 -4.05
CA LEU A 42 -10.63 6.91 -3.06
C LEU A 42 -10.12 6.64 -1.64
N VAL A 43 -9.31 5.62 -1.43
CA VAL A 43 -8.66 5.38 -0.11
C VAL A 43 -7.82 6.58 0.29
N ALA A 44 -7.01 7.14 -0.61
CA ALA A 44 -6.23 8.34 -0.35
C ALA A 44 -7.10 9.53 0.08
N LEU A 45 -8.21 9.75 -0.64
CA LEU A 45 -9.12 10.85 -0.39
C LEU A 45 -9.84 10.71 0.96
N VAL A 46 -10.45 9.55 1.24
CA VAL A 46 -11.24 9.35 2.47
C VAL A 46 -10.36 9.27 3.71
N THR A 47 -9.10 8.87 3.57
CA THR A 47 -8.14 8.83 4.68
C THR A 47 -7.36 10.14 4.88
N SER A 48 -7.48 11.09 3.96
CA SER A 48 -6.74 12.37 4.02
C SER A 48 -7.09 13.22 5.23
N SER A 49 -8.34 13.15 5.70
CA SER A 49 -8.84 13.88 6.86
C SER A 49 -8.50 13.18 8.19
N ASN A 50 -8.12 11.94 8.19
CA ASN A 50 -7.70 11.21 9.40
C ASN A 50 -6.18 11.36 9.62
N ALA A 51 -5.78 12.39 10.37
CA ALA A 51 -4.38 12.73 10.59
C ALA A 51 -3.62 11.67 11.42
N ALA A 52 -4.31 10.88 12.24
CA ALA A 52 -3.68 9.97 13.20
C ALA A 52 -3.13 8.70 12.51
N MET A 53 -3.88 8.12 11.57
CA MET A 53 -3.47 6.85 10.96
C MET A 53 -3.62 6.77 9.45
N ARG A 54 -4.34 7.68 8.81
CA ARG A 54 -4.62 7.61 7.36
C ARG A 54 -5.09 6.22 6.89
N ALA A 55 -5.92 5.57 7.71
CA ALA A 55 -6.51 4.28 7.44
C ALA A 55 -8.04 4.36 7.54
N ILE A 56 -8.72 3.45 6.86
CA ILE A 56 -10.17 3.30 6.91
C ILE A 56 -10.52 1.82 7.02
N SER A 57 -11.49 1.46 7.88
CA SER A 57 -11.97 0.09 7.90
C SER A 57 -12.65 -0.28 6.58
N GLU A 58 -12.53 -1.53 6.15
CA GLU A 58 -13.16 -2.01 4.91
C GLU A 58 -14.66 -1.74 4.92
N ARG A 59 -15.31 -1.95 6.06
CA ARG A 59 -16.73 -1.66 6.21
C ARG A 59 -17.05 -0.19 5.96
N ALA A 60 -16.34 0.73 6.65
CA ALA A 60 -16.57 2.17 6.48
C ALA A 60 -16.20 2.65 5.06
N PHE A 61 -15.22 2.01 4.42
CA PHE A 61 -14.87 2.28 3.03
C PHE A 61 -15.98 1.85 2.08
N GLY A 62 -16.49 0.62 2.22
CA GLY A 62 -17.59 0.12 1.41
C GLY A 62 -18.87 0.95 1.55
N ASP A 63 -19.19 1.41 2.77
CA ASP A 63 -20.38 2.23 3.07
C ASP A 63 -20.18 3.72 2.71
N HIS A 64 -18.98 4.15 2.28
CA HIS A 64 -18.69 5.55 2.05
C HIS A 64 -19.38 6.08 0.79
N PRO A 65 -20.11 7.24 0.83
CA PRO A 65 -20.88 7.77 -0.30
C PRO A 65 -20.05 7.98 -1.58
N LEU A 66 -18.79 8.43 -1.47
CA LEU A 66 -17.92 8.60 -2.63
C LEU A 66 -17.55 7.27 -3.28
N VAL A 67 -17.43 6.21 -2.49
CA VAL A 67 -17.11 4.87 -3.01
C VAL A 67 -18.32 4.28 -3.71
N GLN A 68 -19.51 4.42 -3.12
CA GLN A 68 -20.77 3.97 -3.73
C GLN A 68 -21.05 4.73 -5.04
N GLY A 69 -20.93 6.05 -5.03
CA GLY A 69 -21.15 6.88 -6.23
C GLY A 69 -20.14 6.58 -7.35
N ALA A 70 -18.91 6.21 -7.03
CA ALA A 70 -17.92 5.83 -8.04
C ALA A 70 -18.25 4.50 -8.73
N GLY A 71 -18.93 3.58 -8.03
CA GLY A 71 -19.41 2.31 -8.61
C GLY A 71 -20.57 2.49 -9.59
N GLU A 72 -21.35 3.55 -9.45
CA GLU A 72 -22.49 3.86 -10.30
C GLU A 72 -22.13 4.62 -11.59
N MET A 73 -20.87 5.06 -11.73
CA MET A 73 -20.43 5.82 -12.91
C MET A 73 -20.46 4.97 -14.18
N GLU A 74 -21.09 5.50 -15.23
CA GLU A 74 -21.19 4.88 -16.54
C GLU A 74 -19.81 4.53 -17.13
N GLY A 75 -19.65 3.31 -17.62
CA GLY A 75 -18.40 2.83 -18.23
C GLY A 75 -17.40 2.21 -17.27
N ASN A 76 -17.75 2.01 -16.02
CA ASN A 76 -16.96 1.19 -15.11
C ASN A 76 -17.21 -0.31 -15.45
N PRO A 77 -16.23 -1.07 -15.93
CA PRO A 77 -16.42 -2.47 -16.34
C PRO A 77 -16.62 -3.43 -15.15
N ILE A 78 -17.02 -2.91 -14.00
CA ILE A 78 -17.16 -3.66 -12.77
C ILE A 78 -18.52 -4.31 -12.76
N VAL A 79 -18.52 -5.61 -12.54
CA VAL A 79 -19.74 -6.40 -12.34
C VAL A 79 -20.49 -5.83 -11.13
N PRO A 80 -21.79 -5.52 -11.25
CA PRO A 80 -22.57 -5.06 -10.12
C PRO A 80 -22.44 -6.04 -8.95
N GLY A 81 -22.04 -5.53 -7.77
CA GLY A 81 -21.81 -6.33 -6.55
C GLY A 81 -20.34 -6.70 -6.27
N GLU A 82 -19.43 -6.53 -7.23
CA GLU A 82 -17.99 -6.75 -7.00
C GLU A 82 -17.23 -5.47 -6.58
N TRP A 83 -17.79 -4.30 -6.87
CA TRP A 83 -17.23 -3.03 -6.44
C TRP A 83 -17.48 -2.79 -4.94
N PRO A 84 -16.47 -2.29 -4.17
CA PRO A 84 -15.11 -1.96 -4.62
C PRO A 84 -14.12 -3.13 -4.47
N TRP A 85 -14.54 -4.31 -4.03
CA TRP A 85 -13.67 -5.34 -3.43
C TRP A 85 -12.70 -5.96 -4.43
N ALA A 86 -13.13 -6.28 -5.64
CA ALA A 86 -12.23 -6.80 -6.69
C ALA A 86 -11.11 -5.80 -7.01
N ALA A 87 -11.42 -4.49 -6.99
CA ALA A 87 -10.45 -3.43 -7.22
C ALA A 87 -9.51 -3.23 -6.00
N VAL A 88 -10.03 -3.39 -4.78
CA VAL A 88 -9.23 -3.39 -3.54
C VAL A 88 -8.23 -4.55 -3.56
N GLU A 89 -8.68 -5.78 -3.89
CA GLU A 89 -7.78 -6.93 -4.02
C GLU A 89 -6.68 -6.69 -5.06
N GLY A 90 -7.06 -6.15 -6.21
CA GLY A 90 -6.09 -5.76 -7.23
C GLY A 90 -5.08 -4.73 -6.72
N ALA A 91 -5.54 -3.69 -5.99
CA ALA A 91 -4.68 -2.64 -5.45
C ALA A 91 -3.71 -3.16 -4.36
N VAL A 92 -4.17 -4.09 -3.53
CA VAL A 92 -3.32 -4.78 -2.54
C VAL A 92 -2.30 -5.68 -3.24
N THR A 93 -2.73 -6.45 -4.24
CA THR A 93 -1.85 -7.35 -5.01
C THR A 93 -0.72 -6.62 -5.72
N VAL A 94 -1.01 -5.47 -6.35
CA VAL A 94 0.01 -4.66 -7.03
C VAL A 94 0.77 -3.72 -6.08
N GLY A 95 0.50 -3.79 -4.78
CA GLY A 95 1.23 -3.06 -3.74
C GLY A 95 0.90 -1.56 -3.63
N LEU A 96 -0.25 -1.10 -4.13
CA LEU A 96 -0.71 0.28 -3.97
C LEU A 96 -1.40 0.52 -2.62
N LEU A 97 -2.09 -0.50 -2.10
CA LEU A 97 -2.73 -0.49 -0.81
C LEU A 97 -2.11 -1.55 0.12
N ILE A 98 -2.19 -1.27 1.41
CA ILE A 98 -1.96 -2.24 2.47
C ILE A 98 -3.32 -2.58 3.08
N ARG A 99 -3.60 -3.87 3.22
CA ARG A 99 -4.66 -4.40 4.06
C ARG A 99 -4.05 -4.91 5.35
N PHE A 100 -4.61 -4.53 6.49
CA PHE A 100 -4.22 -5.09 7.77
C PHE A 100 -5.45 -5.45 8.61
N LEU A 101 -5.28 -6.39 9.51
CA LEU A 101 -6.32 -6.87 10.40
C LEU A 101 -6.00 -6.42 11.82
N ALA A 102 -7.00 -5.88 12.49
CA ALA A 102 -7.00 -5.62 13.92
C ALA A 102 -7.90 -6.68 14.57
N THR A 103 -7.30 -7.59 15.32
CA THR A 103 -7.99 -8.74 15.94
C THR A 103 -7.99 -8.62 17.44
N SER A 104 -9.13 -8.81 18.07
CA SER A 104 -9.27 -8.96 19.53
C SER A 104 -10.13 -10.17 19.86
N GLY A 105 -10.29 -10.49 21.15
CA GLY A 105 -11.18 -11.57 21.58
C GLY A 105 -12.65 -11.42 21.17
N ALA A 106 -13.07 -10.21 20.77
CA ALA A 106 -14.43 -9.88 20.35
C ALA A 106 -14.63 -9.89 18.83
N GLY A 107 -13.57 -10.01 18.03
CA GLY A 107 -13.68 -10.06 16.59
C GLY A 107 -12.44 -9.56 15.83
N GLU A 108 -12.64 -9.39 14.54
CA GLU A 108 -11.61 -8.95 13.60
C GLU A 108 -12.17 -7.83 12.72
N LEU A 109 -11.36 -6.80 12.50
CA LEU A 109 -11.65 -5.68 11.61
C LEU A 109 -10.53 -5.53 10.59
N ALA A 110 -10.91 -5.56 9.31
CA ALA A 110 -9.99 -5.28 8.21
C ALA A 110 -9.92 -3.76 7.92
N TRP A 111 -8.71 -3.27 7.68
CA TRP A 111 -8.40 -1.88 7.45
C TRP A 111 -7.58 -1.71 6.17
N LEU A 112 -7.79 -0.59 5.49
CA LEU A 112 -7.10 -0.21 4.27
C LEU A 112 -6.33 1.09 4.47
N MET A 113 -5.15 1.18 3.89
CA MET A 113 -4.35 2.40 3.80
C MET A 113 -3.45 2.39 2.56
N LEU A 114 -2.97 3.56 2.17
CA LEU A 114 -1.96 3.65 1.11
C LEU A 114 -0.66 2.93 1.52
N ASN A 115 -0.05 2.22 0.58
CA ASN A 115 1.28 1.65 0.76
C ASN A 115 2.34 2.75 0.59
N THR A 116 2.60 3.45 1.67
CA THR A 116 3.66 4.47 1.76
C THR A 116 4.66 4.07 2.83
N GLU A 117 5.89 4.55 2.71
CA GLU A 117 6.95 4.30 3.69
C GLU A 117 6.50 4.64 5.12
N ALA A 118 5.86 5.80 5.29
CA ALA A 118 5.36 6.24 6.59
C ALA A 118 4.28 5.30 7.16
N ASN A 119 3.36 4.83 6.33
CA ASN A 119 2.28 3.93 6.74
C ASN A 119 2.81 2.53 7.09
N VAL A 120 3.75 2.00 6.29
CA VAL A 120 4.40 0.71 6.59
C VAL A 120 5.18 0.79 7.90
N ALA A 121 5.95 1.85 8.12
CA ALA A 121 6.68 2.06 9.38
C ALA A 121 5.71 2.15 10.57
N ARG A 122 4.57 2.82 10.39
CA ARG A 122 3.54 2.94 11.43
C ARG A 122 2.91 1.58 11.77
N ILE A 123 2.51 0.79 10.77
CA ILE A 123 1.98 -0.57 11.04
C ILE A 123 3.03 -1.43 11.75
N ALA A 124 4.29 -1.39 11.30
CA ALA A 124 5.36 -2.15 11.95
C ALA A 124 5.56 -1.76 13.42
N GLN A 125 5.37 -0.48 13.78
CA GLN A 125 5.36 -0.04 15.18
C GLN A 125 4.18 -0.66 15.94
N LEU A 126 2.97 -0.62 15.38
CA LEU A 126 1.76 -1.14 16.03
C LEU A 126 1.78 -2.66 16.20
N VAL A 127 2.42 -3.40 15.30
CA VAL A 127 2.64 -4.84 15.46
C VAL A 127 3.52 -5.15 16.67
N ASN A 128 4.54 -4.30 16.93
CA ASN A 128 5.45 -4.48 18.05
C ASN A 128 4.93 -3.90 19.38
N ASP A 129 4.07 -2.88 19.31
CA ASP A 129 3.49 -2.19 20.46
C ASP A 129 2.01 -1.88 20.20
N PRO A 130 1.13 -2.87 20.33
CA PRO A 130 -0.30 -2.74 20.07
C PRO A 130 -1.02 -1.71 20.95
N ASP A 131 -0.48 -1.40 22.13
CA ASP A 131 -1.06 -0.43 23.06
C ASP A 131 -1.02 1.00 22.50
N GLN A 132 -0.16 1.28 21.52
CA GLN A 132 -0.11 2.55 20.80
C GLN A 132 -1.11 2.63 19.64
N ALA A 133 -1.93 1.60 19.45
CA ALA A 133 -2.96 1.63 18.42
C ALA A 133 -4.02 2.69 18.77
N PRO A 134 -4.46 3.51 17.78
CA PRO A 134 -5.57 4.42 17.98
C PRO A 134 -6.81 3.70 18.49
N ALA A 135 -7.62 4.39 19.31
CA ALA A 135 -8.83 3.82 19.88
C ALA A 135 -9.82 3.28 18.84
N GLU A 136 -9.77 3.78 17.62
CA GLU A 136 -10.58 3.32 16.47
C GLU A 136 -10.30 1.85 16.09
N PHE A 137 -9.12 1.32 16.43
CA PHE A 137 -8.75 -0.08 16.19
C PHE A 137 -9.11 -0.99 17.35
N TRP A 138 -9.44 -0.42 18.51
CA TRP A 138 -9.76 -1.18 19.69
C TRP A 138 -11.16 -1.78 19.56
N ILE A 139 -11.28 -3.06 19.83
CA ILE A 139 -12.54 -3.77 19.90
C ILE A 139 -12.78 -4.07 21.38
N ASP A 140 -13.93 -3.60 21.91
CA ASP A 140 -14.29 -3.77 23.34
C ASP A 140 -13.22 -3.26 24.34
N GLN A 141 -12.56 -2.14 24.01
CA GLN A 141 -11.53 -1.50 24.84
C GLN A 141 -10.29 -2.37 25.09
N VAL A 142 -10.07 -3.37 24.25
CA VAL A 142 -8.89 -4.22 24.29
C VAL A 142 -7.95 -3.84 23.14
N PRO A 143 -6.63 -3.67 23.39
CA PRO A 143 -5.65 -3.45 22.34
C PRO A 143 -5.70 -4.58 21.33
N PRO A 144 -5.75 -4.28 20.03
CA PRO A 144 -5.83 -5.31 19.00
C PRO A 144 -4.47 -5.95 18.73
N THR A 145 -4.44 -7.22 18.41
CA THR A 145 -3.31 -7.80 17.68
C THR A 145 -3.38 -7.33 16.23
N ILE A 146 -2.33 -6.69 15.74
CA ILE A 146 -2.27 -6.20 14.36
C ILE A 146 -1.52 -7.20 13.49
N THR A 147 -2.21 -7.70 12.48
CA THR A 147 -1.63 -8.51 11.40
C THR A 147 -1.91 -7.84 10.07
N PHE A 148 -0.97 -7.83 9.15
CA PHE A 148 -1.21 -7.28 7.83
C PHE A 148 -0.70 -8.19 6.73
N ASP A 149 -1.43 -8.17 5.62
CA ASP A 149 -1.05 -8.89 4.42
C ASP A 149 0.09 -8.10 3.76
N ARG A 150 1.28 -8.59 3.97
CA ARG A 150 2.52 -7.90 3.57
C ARG A 150 2.73 -8.06 2.08
N PRO A 151 3.18 -7.03 1.39
CA PRO A 151 3.67 -7.18 0.02
C PRO A 151 4.61 -8.38 -0.09
N THR A 152 4.58 -9.08 -1.20
CA THR A 152 5.34 -10.32 -1.43
C THR A 152 6.80 -10.21 -1.01
N LEU A 153 7.46 -9.06 -1.25
CA LEU A 153 8.84 -8.80 -0.86
C LEU A 153 9.08 -8.83 0.66
N PHE A 154 8.15 -8.29 1.44
CA PHE A 154 8.27 -8.30 2.90
C PHE A 154 8.12 -9.70 3.47
N ARG A 155 7.12 -10.44 2.97
CA ARG A 155 6.91 -11.83 3.34
C ARG A 155 8.11 -12.68 2.96
N LEU A 156 8.63 -12.51 1.75
CA LEU A 156 9.80 -13.22 1.26
C LEU A 156 11.04 -12.93 2.14
N TYR A 157 11.25 -11.66 2.52
CA TYR A 157 12.35 -11.27 3.41
C TYR A 157 12.23 -11.90 4.79
N GLU A 158 11.05 -11.80 5.43
CA GLU A 158 10.86 -12.34 6.79
C GLU A 158 11.00 -13.86 6.85
N GLN A 159 10.45 -14.56 5.89
CA GLN A 159 10.51 -16.02 5.85
C GLN A 159 11.91 -16.55 5.61
N ASN A 160 12.77 -15.77 4.95
CA ASN A 160 14.04 -16.28 4.45
C ASN A 160 15.27 -15.60 5.03
N ILE A 161 15.18 -14.34 5.43
CA ILE A 161 16.33 -13.54 5.89
C ILE A 161 16.27 -13.27 7.39
N GLY A 162 15.14 -12.72 7.88
CA GLY A 162 14.99 -12.39 9.31
C GLY A 162 13.86 -11.38 9.56
N PRO A 163 13.70 -10.94 10.83
CA PRO A 163 12.57 -10.12 11.24
C PRO A 163 12.52 -8.78 10.49
N LEU A 164 11.31 -8.37 10.12
CA LEU A 164 11.05 -7.09 9.48
C LEU A 164 11.03 -5.97 10.53
N THR A 165 12.18 -5.35 10.73
CA THR A 165 12.24 -4.12 11.53
C THR A 165 11.77 -2.92 10.71
N PRO A 166 11.35 -1.79 11.34
CA PRO A 166 10.98 -0.57 10.61
C PRO A 166 12.06 -0.12 9.61
N LEU A 167 13.32 -0.22 9.99
CA LEU A 167 14.46 0.12 9.14
C LEU A 167 14.57 -0.80 7.91
N ILE A 168 14.33 -2.09 8.08
CA ILE A 168 14.34 -3.05 6.97
C ILE A 168 13.13 -2.84 6.06
N ALA A 169 11.95 -2.56 6.62
CA ALA A 169 10.76 -2.24 5.83
C ALA A 169 11.00 -1.04 4.91
N GLN A 170 11.56 0.05 5.45
CA GLN A 170 11.94 1.23 4.66
C GLN A 170 12.92 0.89 3.53
N ARG A 171 13.92 0.07 3.82
CA ARG A 171 14.91 -0.34 2.81
C ARG A 171 14.32 -1.21 1.71
N LEU A 172 13.38 -2.09 2.03
CA LEU A 172 12.68 -2.93 1.06
C LEU A 172 11.78 -2.10 0.14
N ILE A 173 11.05 -1.12 0.70
CA ILE A 173 10.24 -0.17 -0.08
C ILE A 173 11.15 0.58 -1.05
N LYS A 174 12.20 1.22 -0.53
CA LYS A 174 13.15 1.97 -1.35
C LYS A 174 13.79 1.11 -2.45
N ALA A 175 14.06 -0.15 -2.18
CA ALA A 175 14.56 -1.07 -3.19
C ALA A 175 13.49 -1.38 -4.25
N GLY A 176 12.23 -1.57 -3.86
CA GLY A 176 11.12 -1.76 -4.79
C GLY A 176 10.85 -0.55 -5.68
N ASP A 177 11.13 0.68 -5.19
CA ASP A 177 11.03 1.92 -5.97
C ASP A 177 12.19 2.09 -6.96
N LEU A 178 13.39 1.61 -6.60
CA LEU A 178 14.61 1.81 -7.38
C LEU A 178 14.89 0.69 -8.38
N TYR A 179 14.45 -0.52 -8.10
CA TYR A 179 14.75 -1.72 -8.87
C TYR A 179 13.49 -2.50 -9.23
N PRO A 180 13.47 -3.21 -10.36
CA PRO A 180 12.38 -4.13 -10.68
C PRO A 180 12.15 -5.11 -9.53
N THR A 181 10.88 -5.37 -9.20
CA THR A 181 10.49 -6.30 -8.11
C THR A 181 11.18 -7.67 -8.24
N SER A 182 11.27 -8.20 -9.47
CA SER A 182 11.94 -9.46 -9.74
C SER A 182 13.42 -9.46 -9.34
N TRP A 183 14.12 -8.32 -9.48
CA TRP A 183 15.52 -8.21 -9.05
C TRP A 183 15.65 -8.28 -7.52
N VAL A 184 14.71 -7.68 -6.80
CA VAL A 184 14.70 -7.70 -5.33
C VAL A 184 14.40 -9.11 -4.83
N GLU A 185 13.43 -9.80 -5.45
CA GLU A 185 13.10 -11.19 -5.15
C GLU A 185 14.29 -12.12 -5.39
N GLU A 186 14.91 -12.04 -6.57
CA GLU A 186 16.10 -12.82 -6.89
C GLU A 186 17.27 -12.54 -5.95
N ALA A 187 17.51 -11.27 -5.58
CA ALA A 187 18.57 -10.91 -4.64
C ALA A 187 18.32 -11.49 -3.23
N ILE A 188 17.06 -11.61 -2.80
CA ILE A 188 16.69 -12.29 -1.56
C ILE A 188 16.97 -13.79 -1.69
N VAL A 189 16.57 -14.42 -2.79
CA VAL A 189 16.83 -15.84 -3.07
C VAL A 189 18.33 -16.12 -3.10
N ASP A 190 19.13 -15.29 -3.76
CA ASP A 190 20.59 -15.38 -3.80
C ASP A 190 21.19 -15.30 -2.38
N ALA A 191 20.71 -14.36 -1.56
CA ALA A 191 21.17 -14.22 -0.18
C ALA A 191 20.91 -15.48 0.68
N VAL A 192 19.81 -16.18 0.42
CA VAL A 192 19.51 -17.47 1.06
C VAL A 192 20.41 -18.58 0.53
N THR A 193 20.53 -18.70 -0.80
CA THR A 193 21.31 -19.74 -1.49
C THR A 193 22.77 -19.72 -1.08
N TYR A 194 23.36 -18.53 -0.97
CA TYR A 194 24.75 -18.33 -0.57
C TYR A 194 24.95 -18.23 0.95
N ASN A 195 23.88 -18.47 1.74
CA ASN A 195 23.85 -18.34 3.20
C ASN A 195 24.36 -16.98 3.71
N ARG A 196 24.09 -15.90 2.99
CA ARG A 196 24.46 -14.52 3.30
C ARG A 196 23.22 -13.69 3.66
N ARG A 197 22.42 -14.17 4.61
CA ARG A 197 21.12 -13.67 5.03
C ARG A 197 21.23 -12.29 5.70
N SER A 198 21.56 -11.25 4.94
CA SER A 198 21.64 -9.88 5.43
C SER A 198 21.21 -8.88 4.38
N TRP A 199 20.58 -7.80 4.82
CA TRP A 199 20.23 -6.68 3.94
C TRP A 199 21.44 -6.12 3.19
N ARG A 200 22.60 -6.03 3.86
CA ARG A 200 23.84 -5.54 3.26
C ARG A 200 24.26 -6.35 2.02
N TYR A 201 24.04 -7.65 2.06
CA TYR A 201 24.35 -8.51 0.92
C TYR A 201 23.34 -8.33 -0.22
N ILE A 202 22.05 -8.25 0.11
CA ILE A 202 20.95 -8.00 -0.86
C ILE A 202 21.19 -6.68 -1.58
N SER A 203 21.43 -5.58 -0.85
CA SER A 203 21.66 -4.27 -1.46
C SER A 203 22.85 -4.27 -2.40
N ARG A 204 23.94 -4.97 -2.05
CA ARG A 204 25.13 -5.09 -2.93
C ARG A 204 24.82 -5.83 -4.23
N ILE A 205 23.99 -6.88 -4.20
CA ILE A 205 23.56 -7.56 -5.43
C ILE A 205 22.80 -6.59 -6.33
N LEU A 206 21.85 -5.84 -5.75
CA LEU A 206 21.04 -4.87 -6.50
C LEU A 206 21.89 -3.75 -7.12
N GLU A 207 22.83 -3.19 -6.36
CA GLU A 207 23.77 -2.16 -6.83
C GLU A 207 24.65 -2.68 -7.97
N ASN A 208 25.19 -3.89 -7.87
CA ASN A 208 25.99 -4.51 -8.93
C ASN A 208 25.17 -4.70 -10.21
N ARG A 209 23.95 -5.25 -10.10
CA ARG A 209 23.06 -5.44 -11.27
C ARG A 209 22.71 -4.12 -11.95
N ALA A 210 22.47 -3.07 -11.17
CA ALA A 210 22.20 -1.73 -11.72
C ALA A 210 23.43 -1.17 -12.46
N SER A 211 24.61 -1.38 -11.91
CA SER A 211 25.86 -0.95 -12.54
C SER A 211 26.14 -1.71 -13.85
N ASP A 212 25.88 -3.03 -13.87
CA ASP A 212 26.07 -3.87 -15.05
C ASP A 212 25.05 -3.52 -16.16
N SER A 213 23.81 -3.19 -15.78
CA SER A 213 22.78 -2.77 -16.74
C SER A 213 23.01 -1.37 -17.32
N ALA A 214 23.71 -0.50 -16.59
CA ALA A 214 24.06 0.86 -17.03
C ALA A 214 25.32 0.89 -17.91
N SER A 215 26.14 -0.18 -17.93
CA SER A 215 27.32 -0.27 -18.79
C SER A 215 26.92 -0.82 -20.16
N PRO A 216 27.01 -0.06 -21.26
CA PRO A 216 26.77 -0.58 -22.59
C PRO A 216 27.80 -1.67 -22.86
N ARG A 217 27.34 -2.90 -23.19
CA ARG A 217 28.24 -3.95 -23.68
C ARG A 217 28.97 -3.43 -24.93
N ARG A 218 30.29 -3.30 -24.81
CA ARG A 218 31.16 -3.08 -25.95
C ARG A 218 31.24 -4.34 -26.79
#